data_bf9bd92c2c8830f5b5fe1ef773f05f44
#
_entry.id   bf9bd92c2c8830f5b5fe1ef773f05f44
#
_cell.length_a   1.000
_cell.length_b   1.000
_cell.length_c   1.000
_cell.angle_alpha   90.00
_cell.angle_beta   90.00
_cell.angle_gamma   90.00
#
_symmetry.space_group_name_H-M   'P 1'
#
loop_
_entity.id
_entity.type
_entity.pdbx_description
1 polymer ?
#
loop_
_entity_poly.entity_id
_entity_poly.type
_entity_poly.pdbx_seq_one_letter_code
_entity_poly.pdbx_strand_id
1 'polypeptide(L)'
;MTNLHRSLLAIAAISALPCMAITPEAALDTLYSRMSLPDSLDFSREFFRKNVDAAFRARAEMPWGSSYDDRTFLDFVVPVRTNNELLDESRTVFYAELAPRVRNLGMAEAALEVNHWAHEKATYRPSDARTSSPLATVRTSWGRCGEESAFVVAAMRAVGIPARQVYTPRWAHTDDNHAWVEVMVDGRWHFLGGCEPEPMLDLGWFNAPAARGMLMNTRADGRYTGPEEVLTETPYFSLVNVTPNYAPTAKAVVSVIDTAGCPVDSARVCYGLYNYAEYYPIAERYTDKYGLASVTTGLGDLVVWAVKGDRFGLDEMNVAERDGRPCQIDMSRRFGDEFTVEYDLTPPAPSGSLPVASQAAVAENERRKACEDSVRTAYMATFMTVEQAREFAERMSLDTALMARLLPEAYGNHAAITGFLEITAPENP
;
A
#
# COMPACT_ATOMS: atom_id res chain seq x y z
N MET A 1 9.11 31.22 68.98
CA MET A 1 8.21 30.04 68.80
C MET A 1 8.04 29.84 67.30
N THR A 2 8.79 28.94 66.74
CA THR A 2 8.91 28.71 65.31
C THR A 2 8.16 27.42 64.97
N ASN A 3 7.10 27.52 64.15
CA ASN A 3 6.41 26.36 63.62
C ASN A 3 6.97 25.95 62.26
N LEU A 4 7.63 24.81 62.21
CA LEU A 4 8.09 24.15 61.02
C LEU A 4 6.92 23.40 60.38
N HIS A 5 6.46 23.78 59.19
CA HIS A 5 5.57 22.99 58.35
C HIS A 5 6.39 21.94 57.58
N ARG A 6 6.22 20.67 57.91
CA ARG A 6 6.67 19.53 57.10
C ARG A 6 5.65 19.25 55.99
N SER A 7 6.02 19.58 54.76
CA SER A 7 5.32 19.12 53.58
C SER A 7 5.73 17.68 53.25
N LEU A 8 4.81 16.74 53.40
CA LEU A 8 4.97 15.38 52.91
C LEU A 8 4.73 15.37 51.41
N LEU A 9 5.77 15.16 50.61
CA LEU A 9 5.64 14.80 49.20
C LEU A 9 5.23 13.31 49.13
N ALA A 10 3.98 13.06 48.75
CA ALA A 10 3.55 11.72 48.38
C ALA A 10 4.04 11.44 46.94
N ILE A 11 5.08 10.63 46.82
CA ILE A 11 5.50 10.06 45.52
C ILE A 11 4.49 8.95 45.19
N ALA A 12 3.57 9.25 44.27
CA ALA A 12 2.73 8.23 43.65
C ALA A 12 3.59 7.34 42.74
N ALA A 13 3.93 6.15 43.22
CA ALA A 13 4.50 5.11 42.40
C ALA A 13 3.44 4.66 41.40
N ILE A 14 3.54 5.14 40.16
CA ILE A 14 2.79 4.59 39.03
C ILE A 14 3.38 3.20 38.78
N SER A 15 2.75 2.16 39.33
CA SER A 15 3.06 0.78 38.96
C SER A 15 2.72 0.61 37.48
N ALA A 16 3.75 0.60 36.63
CA ALA A 16 3.60 0.13 35.24
C ALA A 16 3.16 -1.34 35.32
N LEU A 17 1.88 -1.59 35.00
CA LEU A 17 1.42 -2.95 34.74
C LEU A 17 2.33 -3.52 33.64
N PRO A 18 2.86 -4.74 33.78
CA PRO A 18 3.62 -5.36 32.72
C PRO A 18 2.71 -5.44 31.48
N CYS A 19 3.09 -4.80 30.41
CA CYS A 19 2.45 -4.98 29.10
C CYS A 19 2.63 -6.47 28.77
N MET A 20 1.57 -7.26 28.90
CA MET A 20 1.64 -8.68 28.52
C MET A 20 1.90 -8.75 27.03
N ALA A 21 2.97 -9.44 26.62
CA ALA A 21 3.29 -9.66 25.23
C ALA A 21 2.09 -10.29 24.51
N ILE A 22 1.78 -9.82 23.31
CA ILE A 22 0.67 -10.35 22.55
C ILE A 22 0.85 -11.84 22.27
N THR A 23 -0.25 -12.60 22.33
CA THR A 23 -0.26 -14.03 22.04
C THR A 23 -0.76 -14.30 20.62
N PRO A 24 -0.42 -15.46 19.99
CA PRO A 24 -0.97 -15.83 18.69
C PRO A 24 -2.50 -15.84 18.67
N GLU A 25 -3.17 -16.25 19.74
CA GLU A 25 -4.63 -16.26 19.84
C GLU A 25 -5.21 -14.84 19.83
N ALA A 26 -4.64 -13.93 20.62
CA ALA A 26 -5.05 -12.53 20.64
C ALA A 26 -4.80 -11.83 19.29
N ALA A 27 -3.73 -12.18 18.60
CA ALA A 27 -3.45 -11.68 17.25
C ALA A 27 -4.45 -12.21 16.22
N LEU A 28 -4.82 -13.49 16.31
CA LEU A 28 -5.85 -14.11 15.46
C LEU A 28 -7.22 -13.46 15.69
N ASP A 29 -7.61 -13.22 16.94
CA ASP A 29 -8.87 -12.54 17.26
C ASP A 29 -8.85 -11.07 16.76
N THR A 30 -7.70 -10.39 16.86
CA THR A 30 -7.52 -9.05 16.29
C THR A 30 -7.69 -9.07 14.78
N LEU A 31 -7.07 -10.03 14.07
CA LEU A 31 -7.21 -10.20 12.63
C LEU A 31 -8.67 -10.40 12.22
N TYR A 32 -9.41 -11.28 12.92
CA TYR A 32 -10.84 -11.51 12.68
C TYR A 32 -11.71 -10.28 12.93
N SER A 33 -11.40 -9.48 13.94
CA SER A 33 -12.16 -8.25 14.24
C SER A 33 -12.06 -7.17 13.15
N ARG A 34 -11.03 -7.27 12.30
CA ARG A 34 -10.72 -6.33 11.20
C ARG A 34 -11.00 -6.93 9.82
N MET A 35 -11.37 -8.21 9.76
CA MET A 35 -11.49 -8.97 8.52
C MET A 35 -12.77 -8.64 7.78
N SER A 36 -12.68 -8.53 6.45
CA SER A 36 -13.85 -8.41 5.58
C SER A 36 -14.68 -9.70 5.59
N LEU A 37 -16.01 -9.58 5.40
CA LEU A 37 -16.88 -10.74 5.31
C LEU A 37 -16.46 -11.74 4.22
N PRO A 38 -16.11 -11.32 2.99
CA PRO A 38 -15.61 -12.26 1.97
C PRO A 38 -14.42 -13.08 2.46
N ASP A 39 -13.39 -12.46 3.05
CA ASP A 39 -12.21 -13.19 3.53
C ASP A 39 -12.57 -14.24 4.61
N SER A 40 -13.51 -13.91 5.51
CA SER A 40 -13.94 -14.84 6.56
C SER A 40 -14.78 -16.01 6.05
N LEU A 41 -15.39 -15.87 4.87
CA LEU A 41 -16.19 -16.92 4.23
C LEU A 41 -15.35 -17.78 3.26
N ASP A 42 -14.42 -17.15 2.54
CA ASP A 42 -13.64 -17.82 1.50
C ASP A 42 -12.45 -18.61 2.08
N PHE A 43 -11.98 -18.28 3.28
CA PHE A 43 -10.83 -18.90 3.90
C PHE A 43 -11.14 -19.45 5.29
N SER A 44 -10.63 -20.64 5.59
CA SER A 44 -10.85 -21.31 6.87
C SER A 44 -10.12 -20.62 8.03
N ARG A 45 -10.60 -20.80 9.28
CA ARG A 45 -9.89 -20.33 10.49
C ARG A 45 -8.47 -20.92 10.57
N GLU A 46 -8.28 -22.14 10.08
CA GLU A 46 -6.96 -22.79 10.06
C GLU A 46 -5.98 -22.10 9.12
N PHE A 47 -6.44 -21.59 7.97
CA PHE A 47 -5.63 -20.77 7.06
C PHE A 47 -5.09 -19.53 7.79
N PHE A 48 -5.94 -18.77 8.47
CA PHE A 48 -5.50 -17.58 9.22
C PHE A 48 -4.63 -17.93 10.41
N ARG A 49 -4.91 -19.02 11.14
CA ARG A 49 -4.06 -19.50 12.24
C ARG A 49 -2.66 -19.80 11.75
N LYS A 50 -2.49 -20.56 10.67
CA LYS A 50 -1.17 -20.84 10.08
C LYS A 50 -0.41 -19.56 9.71
N ASN A 51 -1.10 -18.57 9.18
CA ASN A 51 -0.49 -17.29 8.83
C ASN A 51 -0.05 -16.51 10.07
N VAL A 52 -0.84 -16.50 11.14
CA VAL A 52 -0.47 -15.89 12.43
C VAL A 52 0.70 -16.61 13.06
N ASP A 53 0.66 -17.94 13.15
CA ASP A 53 1.75 -18.74 13.73
C ASP A 53 3.07 -18.53 12.95
N ALA A 54 3.01 -18.45 11.61
CA ALA A 54 4.16 -18.13 10.78
C ALA A 54 4.71 -16.73 11.03
N ALA A 55 3.86 -15.73 11.27
CA ALA A 55 4.28 -14.37 11.64
C ALA A 55 5.00 -14.36 13.01
N PHE A 56 4.46 -15.05 14.00
CA PHE A 56 5.11 -15.19 15.31
C PHE A 56 6.42 -15.95 15.22
N ARG A 57 6.48 -17.00 14.41
CA ARG A 57 7.73 -17.73 14.14
C ARG A 57 8.77 -16.81 13.51
N ALA A 58 8.43 -16.05 12.50
CA ALA A 58 9.35 -15.10 11.88
C ALA A 58 9.83 -14.06 12.88
N ARG A 59 8.93 -13.49 13.73
CA ARG A 59 9.29 -12.56 14.79
C ARG A 59 10.27 -13.18 15.81
N ALA A 60 10.12 -14.45 16.13
CA ALA A 60 10.99 -15.14 17.10
C ALA A 60 12.35 -15.55 16.52
N GLU A 61 12.41 -15.93 15.23
CA GLU A 61 13.61 -16.49 14.60
C GLU A 61 14.48 -15.42 13.89
N MET A 62 13.92 -14.26 13.49
CA MET A 62 14.69 -13.22 12.79
C MET A 62 15.33 -12.23 13.75
N PRO A 63 16.56 -11.73 13.44
CA PRO A 63 17.30 -10.83 14.32
C PRO A 63 16.57 -9.54 14.70
N TRP A 64 15.66 -9.06 13.84
CA TRP A 64 14.91 -7.81 14.02
C TRP A 64 13.56 -7.99 14.74
N GLY A 65 13.17 -9.19 15.14
CA GLY A 65 11.84 -9.45 15.71
C GLY A 65 11.51 -8.68 16.99
N SER A 66 12.54 -8.18 17.71
CA SER A 66 12.38 -7.32 18.90
C SER A 66 12.56 -5.82 18.61
N SER A 67 12.82 -5.40 17.38
CA SER A 67 13.10 -4.00 17.03
C SER A 67 11.84 -3.13 16.84
N TYR A 68 10.66 -3.72 16.88
CA TYR A 68 9.37 -3.04 16.75
C TYR A 68 8.36 -3.53 17.79
N ASP A 69 7.38 -2.68 18.10
CA ASP A 69 6.36 -2.95 19.10
C ASP A 69 5.24 -3.89 18.61
N ASP A 70 4.36 -4.30 19.52
CA ASP A 70 3.24 -5.20 19.22
C ASP A 70 2.20 -4.56 18.31
N ARG A 71 2.04 -3.23 18.36
CA ARG A 71 1.14 -2.52 17.42
C ARG A 71 1.67 -2.60 16.00
N THR A 72 2.94 -2.29 15.77
CA THR A 72 3.59 -2.41 14.47
C THR A 72 3.51 -3.85 13.95
N PHE A 73 3.69 -4.84 14.82
CA PHE A 73 3.55 -6.24 14.48
C PHE A 73 2.13 -6.57 14.01
N LEU A 74 1.11 -6.14 14.76
CA LEU A 74 -0.30 -6.38 14.45
C LEU A 74 -0.79 -5.64 13.20
N ASP A 75 -0.25 -4.46 12.93
CA ASP A 75 -0.71 -3.63 11.82
C ASP A 75 0.04 -3.92 10.51
N PHE A 76 1.31 -4.38 10.57
CA PHE A 76 2.17 -4.44 9.38
C PHE A 76 2.97 -5.74 9.19
N VAL A 77 2.81 -6.75 10.07
CA VAL A 77 3.40 -8.09 9.90
C VAL A 77 2.33 -9.17 9.88
N VAL A 78 1.43 -9.16 10.86
CA VAL A 78 0.36 -10.17 11.01
C VAL A 78 -0.61 -10.19 9.83
N PRO A 79 -1.05 -9.04 9.26
CA PRO A 79 -2.03 -9.04 8.19
C PRO A 79 -1.58 -9.89 7.00
N VAL A 80 -2.51 -10.69 6.47
CA VAL A 80 -2.28 -11.51 5.28
C VAL A 80 -2.53 -10.69 4.02
N ARG A 81 -3.60 -9.90 4.01
CA ARG A 81 -3.98 -9.02 2.91
C ARG A 81 -3.12 -7.76 2.87
N THR A 82 -2.74 -7.34 1.68
CA THR A 82 -2.04 -6.08 1.42
C THR A 82 -2.97 -5.04 0.81
N ASN A 83 -3.75 -5.43 -0.21
CA ASN A 83 -4.65 -4.54 -0.95
C ASN A 83 -5.99 -5.26 -1.24
N ASN A 84 -6.24 -5.63 -2.49
CA ASN A 84 -7.45 -6.32 -2.97
C ASN A 84 -7.14 -7.65 -3.68
N GLU A 85 -5.92 -8.15 -3.52
CA GLU A 85 -5.47 -9.42 -4.07
C GLU A 85 -6.26 -10.60 -3.49
N LEU A 86 -6.31 -11.71 -4.22
CA LEU A 86 -6.74 -12.99 -3.67
C LEU A 86 -5.67 -13.48 -2.67
N LEU A 87 -6.09 -13.99 -1.52
CA LEU A 87 -5.18 -14.57 -0.53
C LEU A 87 -4.71 -15.96 -0.97
N ASP A 88 -3.51 -16.34 -0.54
CA ASP A 88 -2.90 -17.65 -0.79
C ASP A 88 -1.91 -18.04 0.32
N GLU A 89 -1.27 -19.20 0.19
CA GLU A 89 -0.31 -19.74 1.17
C GLU A 89 1.10 -19.15 1.02
N SER A 90 1.24 -17.97 0.41
CA SER A 90 2.54 -17.33 0.13
C SER A 90 3.42 -17.17 1.34
N ARG A 91 2.87 -16.82 2.50
CA ARG A 91 3.66 -16.56 3.72
C ARG A 91 4.56 -17.74 4.10
N THR A 92 4.05 -18.96 4.08
CA THR A 92 4.82 -20.15 4.45
C THR A 92 5.83 -20.54 3.37
N VAL A 93 5.44 -20.40 2.10
CA VAL A 93 6.30 -20.66 0.93
C VAL A 93 7.47 -19.66 0.93
N PHE A 94 7.18 -18.38 1.05
CA PHE A 94 8.21 -17.32 1.02
C PHE A 94 9.13 -17.40 2.23
N TYR A 95 8.60 -17.70 3.42
CA TYR A 95 9.45 -17.93 4.59
C TYR A 95 10.49 -19.02 4.35
N ALA A 96 10.08 -20.16 3.77
CA ALA A 96 10.98 -21.28 3.52
C ALA A 96 12.14 -20.93 2.55
N GLU A 97 11.87 -20.09 1.54
CA GLU A 97 12.90 -19.63 0.60
C GLU A 97 13.77 -18.50 1.15
N LEU A 98 13.16 -17.54 1.86
CA LEU A 98 13.81 -16.31 2.28
C LEU A 98 14.56 -16.41 3.61
N ALA A 99 14.04 -17.17 4.59
CA ALA A 99 14.67 -17.25 5.92
C ALA A 99 16.15 -17.67 5.87
N PRO A 100 16.58 -18.66 5.06
CA PRO A 100 17.99 -18.98 4.91
C PRO A 100 18.84 -17.84 4.31
N ARG A 101 18.25 -17.00 3.46
CA ARG A 101 18.94 -15.90 2.76
C ARG A 101 19.16 -14.70 3.70
N VAL A 102 18.19 -14.42 4.60
CA VAL A 102 18.16 -13.15 5.34
C VAL A 102 18.54 -13.26 6.82
N ARG A 103 18.49 -14.44 7.44
CA ARG A 103 18.67 -14.63 8.90
C ARG A 103 19.98 -14.10 9.49
N ASN A 104 21.02 -13.89 8.66
CA ASN A 104 22.33 -13.41 9.08
C ASN A 104 22.59 -11.96 8.66
N LEU A 105 21.58 -11.27 8.13
CA LEU A 105 21.68 -9.89 7.66
C LEU A 105 21.11 -8.92 8.70
N GLY A 106 21.48 -7.66 8.59
CA GLY A 106 20.75 -6.56 9.22
C GLY A 106 19.40 -6.34 8.52
N MET A 107 18.44 -5.69 9.20
CA MET A 107 17.07 -5.54 8.69
C MET A 107 17.01 -4.77 7.35
N ALA A 108 17.81 -3.71 7.18
CA ALA A 108 17.91 -2.97 5.92
C ALA A 108 18.46 -3.85 4.79
N GLU A 109 19.54 -4.58 5.04
CA GLU A 109 20.13 -5.51 4.08
C GLU A 109 19.16 -6.65 3.73
N ALA A 110 18.42 -7.15 4.72
CA ALA A 110 17.40 -8.17 4.52
C ALA A 110 16.25 -7.66 3.64
N ALA A 111 15.81 -6.42 3.81
CA ALA A 111 14.79 -5.84 2.95
C ALA A 111 15.27 -5.71 1.50
N LEU A 112 16.50 -5.27 1.28
CA LEU A 112 17.09 -5.24 -0.07
C LEU A 112 17.21 -6.65 -0.67
N GLU A 113 17.66 -7.64 0.12
CA GLU A 113 17.77 -9.05 -0.30
C GLU A 113 16.41 -9.66 -0.68
N VAL A 114 15.35 -9.36 0.08
CA VAL A 114 13.97 -9.77 -0.26
C VAL A 114 13.55 -9.18 -1.61
N ASN A 115 13.88 -7.92 -1.88
CA ASN A 115 13.54 -7.29 -3.15
C ASN A 115 14.33 -7.87 -4.34
N HIS A 116 15.60 -8.18 -4.15
CA HIS A 116 16.40 -8.93 -5.13
C HIS A 116 15.81 -10.33 -5.41
N TRP A 117 15.43 -11.06 -4.36
CA TRP A 117 14.72 -12.33 -4.52
C TRP A 117 13.39 -12.17 -5.27
N ALA A 118 12.65 -11.09 -5.00
CA ALA A 118 11.41 -10.82 -5.72
C ALA A 118 11.65 -10.54 -7.21
N HIS A 119 12.73 -9.84 -7.56
CA HIS A 119 13.14 -9.60 -8.95
C HIS A 119 13.57 -10.90 -9.67
N GLU A 120 14.13 -11.88 -8.96
CA GLU A 120 14.34 -13.24 -9.51
C GLU A 120 13.03 -13.90 -9.98
N LYS A 121 11.90 -13.56 -9.34
CA LYS A 121 10.60 -14.20 -9.56
C LYS A 121 9.71 -13.47 -10.55
N ALA A 122 9.67 -12.14 -10.50
CA ALA A 122 8.74 -11.33 -11.28
C ALA A 122 9.35 -10.02 -11.75
N THR A 123 8.79 -9.48 -12.84
CA THR A 123 9.13 -8.16 -13.40
C THR A 123 7.87 -7.44 -13.82
N TYR A 124 8.01 -6.12 -14.03
CA TYR A 124 6.88 -5.28 -14.43
C TYR A 124 6.30 -5.68 -15.79
N ARG A 125 4.99 -5.77 -15.83
CA ARG A 125 4.20 -5.83 -17.06
C ARG A 125 2.81 -5.23 -16.83
N PRO A 126 2.30 -4.39 -17.73
CA PRO A 126 0.93 -3.88 -17.65
C PRO A 126 -0.07 -5.03 -17.62
N SER A 127 -1.06 -4.92 -16.75
CA SER A 127 -2.20 -5.83 -16.68
C SER A 127 -3.51 -5.06 -16.49
N ASP A 128 -4.62 -5.78 -16.27
CA ASP A 128 -5.89 -5.17 -15.91
C ASP A 128 -5.90 -4.60 -14.48
N ALA A 129 -7.05 -4.10 -14.02
CA ALA A 129 -7.18 -3.50 -12.70
C ALA A 129 -7.16 -4.50 -11.53
N ARG A 130 -7.20 -5.81 -11.79
CA ARG A 130 -7.25 -6.85 -10.77
C ARG A 130 -5.86 -7.17 -10.26
N THR A 131 -5.68 -7.17 -8.92
CA THR A 131 -4.42 -7.56 -8.29
C THR A 131 -4.36 -9.08 -8.12
N SER A 132 -3.36 -9.71 -8.73
CA SER A 132 -3.08 -11.14 -8.57
C SER A 132 -2.60 -11.47 -7.15
N SER A 133 -2.81 -12.72 -6.71
CA SER A 133 -2.23 -13.18 -5.45
C SER A 133 -0.69 -13.25 -5.54
N PRO A 134 0.03 -13.17 -4.41
CA PRO A 134 1.50 -13.22 -4.42
C PRO A 134 2.08 -14.46 -5.11
N LEU A 135 1.51 -15.67 -4.88
CA LEU A 135 1.95 -16.87 -5.58
C LEU A 135 1.56 -16.89 -7.07
N ALA A 136 0.44 -16.25 -7.45
CA ALA A 136 0.08 -16.12 -8.85
C ALA A 136 1.08 -15.21 -9.58
N THR A 137 1.51 -14.10 -8.96
CA THR A 137 2.57 -13.23 -9.49
C THR A 137 3.87 -14.00 -9.71
N VAL A 138 4.29 -14.82 -8.74
CA VAL A 138 5.47 -15.68 -8.89
C VAL A 138 5.29 -16.69 -10.04
N ARG A 139 4.13 -17.35 -10.13
CA ARG A 139 3.86 -18.35 -11.17
C ARG A 139 3.87 -17.77 -12.58
N THR A 140 3.34 -16.56 -12.75
CA THR A 140 3.32 -15.88 -14.05
C THR A 140 4.61 -15.13 -14.38
N SER A 141 5.48 -14.89 -13.39
CA SER A 141 6.73 -14.12 -13.49
C SER A 141 6.55 -12.65 -13.87
N TRP A 142 5.38 -12.08 -13.66
CA TRP A 142 5.12 -10.67 -13.96
C TRP A 142 3.96 -10.11 -13.13
N GLY A 143 3.93 -8.81 -13.02
CA GLY A 143 2.85 -8.03 -12.44
C GLY A 143 2.96 -6.56 -12.81
N ARG A 144 1.87 -5.79 -12.66
CA ARG A 144 1.97 -4.32 -12.62
C ARG A 144 2.43 -3.89 -11.23
N CYS A 145 2.72 -2.60 -11.06
CA CYS A 145 3.24 -2.05 -9.79
C CYS A 145 2.38 -2.43 -8.56
N GLY A 146 1.04 -2.53 -8.70
CA GLY A 146 0.16 -2.96 -7.62
C GLY A 146 0.36 -4.42 -7.20
N GLU A 147 0.64 -5.31 -8.15
CA GLU A 147 0.93 -6.73 -7.91
C GLU A 147 2.34 -6.95 -7.39
N GLU A 148 3.32 -6.30 -8.00
CA GLU A 148 4.72 -6.36 -7.57
C GLU A 148 4.88 -5.87 -6.12
N SER A 149 4.28 -4.73 -5.78
CA SER A 149 4.33 -4.21 -4.41
C SER A 149 3.55 -5.08 -3.41
N ALA A 150 2.38 -5.64 -3.76
CA ALA A 150 1.65 -6.57 -2.91
C ALA A 150 2.45 -7.85 -2.66
N PHE A 151 3.10 -8.38 -3.70
CA PHE A 151 3.98 -9.55 -3.61
C PHE A 151 5.18 -9.28 -2.70
N VAL A 152 5.88 -8.15 -2.85
CA VAL A 152 7.03 -7.80 -2.02
C VAL A 152 6.61 -7.54 -0.57
N VAL A 153 5.48 -6.88 -0.32
CA VAL A 153 4.94 -6.73 1.05
C VAL A 153 4.67 -8.09 1.70
N ALA A 154 4.06 -9.03 0.97
CA ALA A 154 3.83 -10.39 1.48
C ALA A 154 5.15 -11.11 1.80
N ALA A 155 6.18 -10.94 0.97
CA ALA A 155 7.52 -11.50 1.15
C ALA A 155 8.24 -10.90 2.38
N MET A 156 8.17 -9.57 2.55
CA MET A 156 8.71 -8.87 3.73
C MET A 156 8.05 -9.36 5.02
N ARG A 157 6.70 -9.40 5.03
CA ARG A 157 5.92 -9.88 6.17
C ARG A 157 6.19 -11.36 6.48
N ALA A 158 6.50 -12.17 5.48
CA ALA A 158 6.83 -13.58 5.67
C ALA A 158 8.09 -13.77 6.53
N VAL A 159 9.08 -12.89 6.42
CA VAL A 159 10.30 -12.90 7.23
C VAL A 159 10.24 -11.91 8.42
N GLY A 160 9.05 -11.44 8.78
CA GLY A 160 8.84 -10.59 9.95
C GLY A 160 9.35 -9.16 9.82
N ILE A 161 9.53 -8.65 8.59
CA ILE A 161 9.81 -7.24 8.34
C ILE A 161 8.46 -6.51 8.23
N PRO A 162 8.16 -5.51 9.09
CA PRO A 162 6.95 -4.71 8.94
C PRO A 162 6.96 -3.98 7.60
N ALA A 163 5.93 -4.21 6.79
CA ALA A 163 5.84 -3.67 5.43
C ALA A 163 4.40 -3.28 5.08
N ARG A 164 4.30 -2.26 4.23
CA ARG A 164 3.03 -1.76 3.70
C ARG A 164 3.17 -1.31 2.25
N GLN A 165 2.09 -1.42 1.47
CA GLN A 165 2.03 -0.87 0.13
C GLN A 165 1.72 0.62 0.22
N VAL A 166 2.43 1.43 -0.53
CA VAL A 166 2.10 2.85 -0.75
C VAL A 166 1.50 3.00 -2.14
N TYR A 167 0.50 3.84 -2.25
CA TYR A 167 -0.20 4.12 -3.50
C TYR A 167 -0.41 5.62 -3.68
N THR A 168 -0.04 6.14 -4.85
CA THR A 168 -0.48 7.44 -5.34
C THR A 168 -1.57 7.23 -6.39
N PRO A 169 -2.81 7.69 -6.15
CA PRO A 169 -3.91 7.44 -7.09
C PRO A 169 -3.72 8.18 -8.41
N ARG A 170 -3.12 9.37 -8.38
CA ARG A 170 -2.84 10.21 -9.54
C ARG A 170 -1.62 11.08 -9.27
N TRP A 171 -0.73 11.17 -10.26
CA TRP A 171 0.30 12.20 -10.29
C TRP A 171 -0.28 13.53 -10.78
N ALA A 172 0.18 14.65 -10.21
CA ALA A 172 -0.23 15.99 -10.68
C ALA A 172 0.51 16.44 -11.95
N HIS A 173 1.62 15.82 -12.28
CA HIS A 173 2.54 16.25 -13.34
C HIS A 173 2.56 15.33 -14.57
N THR A 174 1.86 14.20 -14.53
CA THR A 174 1.75 13.23 -15.62
C THR A 174 0.53 12.33 -15.45
N ASP A 175 -0.04 11.88 -16.55
CA ASP A 175 -1.19 10.96 -16.58
C ASP A 175 -0.74 9.55 -16.17
N ASP A 176 -0.61 9.31 -14.86
CA ASP A 176 -0.26 8.01 -14.31
C ASP A 176 -0.61 7.92 -12.82
N ASN A 177 -0.48 6.71 -12.27
CA ASN A 177 -0.51 6.36 -10.87
C ASN A 177 0.68 5.43 -10.56
N HIS A 178 0.97 5.17 -9.29
CA HIS A 178 2.03 4.24 -8.94
C HIS A 178 1.81 3.60 -7.57
N ALA A 179 2.33 2.38 -7.40
CA ALA A 179 2.37 1.67 -6.14
C ALA A 179 3.77 1.12 -5.87
N TRP A 180 4.23 1.23 -4.63
CA TRP A 180 5.53 0.75 -4.18
C TRP A 180 5.44 0.23 -2.75
N VAL A 181 6.57 -0.04 -2.12
CA VAL A 181 6.65 -0.65 -0.79
C VAL A 181 7.32 0.28 0.21
N GLU A 182 6.78 0.37 1.42
CA GLU A 182 7.49 0.86 2.60
C GLU A 182 7.80 -0.30 3.55
N VAL A 183 9.00 -0.27 4.14
CA VAL A 183 9.46 -1.17 5.19
C VAL A 183 9.90 -0.38 6.40
N MET A 184 9.58 -0.86 7.60
CA MET A 184 10.05 -0.21 8.83
C MET A 184 11.41 -0.77 9.22
N VAL A 185 12.42 0.08 9.21
CA VAL A 185 13.78 -0.22 9.66
C VAL A 185 14.17 0.79 10.73
N ASP A 186 14.68 0.33 11.86
CA ASP A 186 15.12 1.18 12.98
C ASP A 186 14.07 2.23 13.43
N GLY A 187 12.80 1.82 13.43
CA GLY A 187 11.66 2.66 13.86
C GLY A 187 11.23 3.73 12.85
N ARG A 188 11.72 3.68 11.62
CA ARG A 188 11.38 4.61 10.54
C ARG A 188 10.91 3.86 9.28
N TRP A 189 9.97 4.45 8.55
CA TRP A 189 9.57 3.97 7.25
C TRP A 189 10.59 4.37 6.19
N HIS A 190 11.04 3.38 5.43
CA HIS A 190 11.91 3.49 4.26
C HIS A 190 11.21 2.86 3.06
N PHE A 191 11.47 3.34 1.85
CA PHE A 191 10.78 2.83 0.68
C PHE A 191 11.73 2.10 -0.30
N LEU A 192 11.10 1.29 -1.17
CA LEU A 192 11.72 0.60 -2.29
C LEU A 192 10.67 0.29 -3.36
N GLY A 193 11.07 0.19 -4.63
CA GLY A 193 10.22 -0.32 -5.70
C GLY A 193 9.97 -1.82 -5.54
N GLY A 194 8.74 -2.28 -5.79
CA GLY A 194 8.43 -3.71 -5.75
C GLY A 194 9.03 -4.44 -6.94
N CYS A 195 9.81 -5.50 -6.73
CA CYS A 195 10.56 -6.21 -7.76
C CYS A 195 11.54 -5.33 -8.55
N GLU A 196 11.90 -4.17 -8.04
CA GLU A 196 12.80 -3.19 -8.65
C GLU A 196 13.96 -2.92 -7.68
N PRO A 197 14.93 -3.84 -7.55
CA PRO A 197 16.00 -3.71 -6.56
C PRO A 197 16.94 -2.56 -6.90
N GLU A 198 17.19 -1.74 -5.88
CA GLU A 198 18.14 -0.64 -5.87
C GLU A 198 19.25 -0.90 -4.85
N PRO A 199 20.41 -0.25 -4.96
CA PRO A 199 21.55 -0.53 -4.08
C PRO A 199 21.35 -0.06 -2.63
N MET A 200 20.30 0.67 -2.34
CA MET A 200 19.95 1.16 -1.00
C MET A 200 18.46 1.45 -0.88
N LEU A 201 17.96 1.49 0.34
CA LEU A 201 16.61 1.98 0.63
C LEU A 201 16.48 3.48 0.29
N ASP A 202 15.25 3.94 0.13
CA ASP A 202 14.89 5.31 -0.24
C ASP A 202 15.39 5.72 -1.64
N LEU A 203 15.65 4.73 -2.49
CA LEU A 203 16.02 4.92 -3.89
C LEU A 203 15.05 4.16 -4.79
N GLY A 204 14.66 4.80 -5.90
CA GLY A 204 13.80 4.26 -6.94
C GLY A 204 13.66 5.26 -8.08
N TRP A 205 13.31 4.81 -9.27
CA TRP A 205 13.08 5.68 -10.44
C TRP A 205 12.01 6.75 -10.15
N PHE A 206 11.08 6.46 -9.24
CA PHE A 206 9.97 7.35 -8.86
C PHE A 206 10.31 8.38 -7.77
N ASN A 207 11.56 8.49 -7.32
CA ASN A 207 11.95 9.48 -6.30
C ASN A 207 11.55 10.91 -6.71
N ALA A 208 11.86 11.32 -7.94
CA ALA A 208 11.51 12.65 -8.41
C ALA A 208 9.99 12.86 -8.55
N PRO A 209 9.20 11.94 -9.13
CA PRO A 209 7.74 11.97 -9.03
C PRO A 209 7.19 12.04 -7.60
N ALA A 210 7.68 11.21 -6.68
CA ALA A 210 7.21 11.16 -5.30
C ALA A 210 7.50 12.45 -4.53
N ALA A 211 8.69 13.05 -4.73
CA ALA A 211 9.08 14.31 -4.10
C ALA A 211 8.19 15.53 -4.50
N ARG A 212 7.34 15.35 -5.50
CA ARG A 212 6.35 16.34 -5.96
C ARG A 212 4.92 15.75 -6.03
N GLY A 213 4.66 14.71 -5.27
CA GLY A 213 3.34 14.09 -5.20
C GLY A 213 2.36 14.92 -4.39
N MET A 214 1.08 14.88 -4.79
CA MET A 214 0.00 15.58 -4.08
C MET A 214 -0.61 14.74 -2.97
N LEU A 215 -0.76 13.42 -3.18
CA LEU A 215 -1.26 12.51 -2.16
C LEU A 215 -0.69 11.10 -2.38
N MET A 216 -0.13 10.57 -1.30
CA MET A 216 0.27 9.18 -1.19
C MET A 216 -0.36 8.57 0.04
N ASN A 217 -0.91 7.37 -0.10
CA ASN A 217 -1.59 6.71 0.99
C ASN A 217 -1.15 5.25 1.12
N THR A 218 -1.40 4.69 2.29
CA THR A 218 -1.26 3.27 2.57
C THR A 218 -2.50 2.73 3.23
N ARG A 219 -2.72 1.43 3.14
CA ARG A 219 -3.78 0.73 3.85
C ARG A 219 -3.23 0.10 5.12
N ALA A 220 -3.92 0.33 6.25
CA ALA A 220 -3.76 -0.41 7.48
C ALA A 220 -5.06 -1.17 7.78
N ASP A 221 -4.96 -2.42 8.26
CA ASP A 221 -6.14 -3.22 8.57
C ASP A 221 -6.86 -2.72 9.83
N GLY A 222 -8.19 -2.59 9.73
CA GLY A 222 -9.05 -2.07 10.80
C GLY A 222 -8.84 -0.59 11.06
N ARG A 223 -9.10 -0.19 12.31
CA ARG A 223 -8.93 1.18 12.76
C ARG A 223 -7.46 1.47 13.06
N TYR A 224 -6.88 2.42 12.33
CA TYR A 224 -5.52 2.86 12.54
C TYR A 224 -5.42 3.80 13.75
N THR A 225 -4.44 3.57 14.63
CA THR A 225 -4.19 4.37 15.84
C THR A 225 -2.77 4.96 15.88
N GLY A 226 -2.05 4.91 14.76
CA GLY A 226 -0.71 5.50 14.62
C GLY A 226 -0.77 7.03 14.50
N PRO A 227 0.38 7.68 14.31
CA PRO A 227 0.49 9.14 14.32
C PRO A 227 0.08 9.81 13.02
N GLU A 228 0.02 9.07 11.90
CA GLU A 228 -0.26 9.63 10.58
C GLU A 228 -1.75 10.00 10.42
N GLU A 229 -2.04 10.94 9.54
CA GLU A 229 -3.40 11.38 9.23
C GLU A 229 -4.21 10.27 8.58
N VAL A 230 -5.39 9.96 9.14
CA VAL A 230 -6.34 9.01 8.53
C VAL A 230 -7.17 9.73 7.47
N LEU A 231 -7.11 9.26 6.24
CA LEU A 231 -7.89 9.78 5.11
C LEU A 231 -9.31 9.21 5.10
N THR A 232 -9.44 7.92 5.32
CA THR A 232 -10.73 7.20 5.35
C THR A 232 -10.64 6.09 6.38
N GLU A 233 -11.69 5.91 7.14
CA GLU A 233 -11.82 4.81 8.10
C GLU A 233 -13.08 4.00 7.79
N THR A 234 -12.92 2.68 7.72
CA THR A 234 -13.98 1.70 7.60
C THR A 234 -13.86 0.68 8.74
N PRO A 235 -14.86 -0.19 8.98
CA PRO A 235 -14.70 -1.28 9.95
C PRO A 235 -13.53 -2.22 9.64
N TYR A 236 -13.08 -2.30 8.37
CA TYR A 236 -12.13 -3.29 7.89
C TYR A 236 -10.74 -2.73 7.61
N PHE A 237 -10.65 -1.45 7.32
CA PHE A 237 -9.36 -0.80 7.04
C PHE A 237 -9.44 0.72 7.21
N SER A 238 -8.27 1.31 7.40
CA SER A 238 -8.04 2.74 7.31
C SER A 238 -7.10 3.04 6.13
N LEU A 239 -7.39 4.10 5.37
CA LEU A 239 -6.41 4.71 4.46
C LEU A 239 -5.67 5.80 5.23
N VAL A 240 -4.36 5.71 5.21
CA VAL A 240 -3.45 6.55 6.00
C VAL A 240 -2.60 7.40 5.06
N ASN A 241 -2.51 8.69 5.32
CA ASN A 241 -1.74 9.64 4.55
C ASN A 241 -0.25 9.52 4.88
N VAL A 242 0.54 9.16 3.89
CA VAL A 242 2.00 9.05 4.00
C VAL A 242 2.74 10.06 3.13
N THR A 243 2.03 11.01 2.52
CA THR A 243 2.61 12.08 1.68
C THR A 243 3.78 12.81 2.35
N PRO A 244 3.73 13.13 3.68
CA PRO A 244 4.85 13.80 4.35
C PRO A 244 6.17 13.02 4.37
N ASN A 245 6.15 11.70 4.10
CA ASN A 245 7.38 10.90 4.01
C ASN A 245 8.16 11.18 2.70
N TYR A 246 7.52 11.79 1.71
CA TYR A 246 8.05 11.92 0.33
C TYR A 246 8.18 13.35 -0.14
N ALA A 247 7.20 14.19 0.16
CA ALA A 247 7.08 15.54 -0.40
C ALA A 247 6.84 16.58 0.70
N PRO A 248 7.22 17.84 0.48
CA PRO A 248 6.74 18.96 1.30
C PRO A 248 5.22 19.05 1.25
N THR A 249 4.60 19.26 2.40
CA THR A 249 3.13 19.25 2.53
C THR A 249 2.62 20.46 3.29
N ALA A 250 1.35 20.82 3.03
CA ALA A 250 0.58 21.74 3.85
C ALA A 250 -0.89 21.29 3.96
N LYS A 251 -1.64 21.91 4.88
CA LYS A 251 -3.08 21.65 5.00
C LYS A 251 -3.84 22.40 3.93
N ALA A 252 -4.52 21.68 3.06
CA ALA A 252 -5.53 22.18 2.15
C ALA A 252 -6.85 22.32 2.92
N VAL A 253 -7.18 23.55 3.35
CA VAL A 253 -8.37 23.84 4.13
C VAL A 253 -9.45 24.44 3.23
N VAL A 254 -10.67 23.91 3.29
CA VAL A 254 -11.85 24.42 2.57
C VAL A 254 -12.88 24.91 3.57
N SER A 255 -13.48 26.06 3.28
CA SER A 255 -14.64 26.62 3.99
C SER A 255 -15.83 26.63 3.05
N VAL A 256 -16.92 25.96 3.42
CA VAL A 256 -18.13 25.85 2.59
C VAL A 256 -19.24 26.71 3.21
N ILE A 257 -19.80 27.63 2.40
CA ILE A 257 -20.91 28.48 2.79
C ILE A 257 -22.09 28.32 1.82
N ASP A 258 -23.28 28.61 2.30
CA ASP A 258 -24.49 28.70 1.48
C ASP A 258 -24.67 30.11 0.85
N THR A 259 -25.74 30.27 0.09
CA THR A 259 -26.07 31.56 -0.58
C THR A 259 -26.41 32.70 0.40
N ALA A 260 -26.62 32.42 1.67
CA ALA A 260 -26.82 33.39 2.73
C ALA A 260 -25.52 33.72 3.49
N GLY A 261 -24.39 33.08 3.12
CA GLY A 261 -23.11 33.22 3.80
C GLY A 261 -23.00 32.38 5.08
N CYS A 262 -23.94 31.45 5.34
CA CYS A 262 -23.90 30.59 6.51
C CYS A 262 -23.04 29.35 6.27
N PRO A 263 -22.25 28.88 7.27
CA PRO A 263 -21.48 27.65 7.18
C PRO A 263 -22.36 26.44 6.85
N VAL A 264 -21.92 25.57 5.96
CA VAL A 264 -22.61 24.34 5.58
C VAL A 264 -21.95 23.16 6.26
N ASP A 265 -22.60 22.57 7.26
CA ASP A 265 -22.18 21.34 7.93
C ASP A 265 -22.39 20.11 7.01
N SER A 266 -21.56 19.07 7.18
CA SER A 266 -21.71 17.78 6.49
C SER A 266 -21.81 17.87 4.94
N ALA A 267 -21.22 18.88 4.32
CA ALA A 267 -21.02 18.94 2.88
C ALA A 267 -19.84 18.03 2.52
N ARG A 268 -19.99 17.21 1.46
CA ARG A 268 -18.91 16.42 0.91
C ARG A 268 -17.97 17.33 0.13
N VAL A 269 -16.71 17.40 0.54
CA VAL A 269 -15.65 18.16 -0.11
C VAL A 269 -14.69 17.18 -0.77
N CYS A 270 -14.45 17.36 -2.06
CA CYS A 270 -13.50 16.61 -2.85
C CYS A 270 -12.30 17.48 -3.19
N TYR A 271 -11.11 16.92 -3.07
CA TYR A 271 -9.82 17.52 -3.43
C TYR A 271 -9.33 16.78 -4.68
N GLY A 272 -9.34 17.45 -5.82
CA GLY A 272 -9.14 16.80 -7.11
C GLY A 272 -7.92 17.26 -7.86
N LEU A 273 -7.39 16.37 -8.68
CA LEU A 273 -6.37 16.63 -9.70
C LEU A 273 -6.95 16.44 -11.08
N TYR A 274 -6.43 17.15 -12.07
CA TYR A 274 -6.68 16.84 -13.46
C TYR A 274 -5.66 15.80 -13.95
N ASN A 275 -6.15 14.62 -14.34
CA ASN A 275 -5.32 13.50 -14.76
C ASN A 275 -6.18 12.51 -15.57
N TYR A 276 -5.65 11.93 -16.65
CA TYR A 276 -6.41 11.08 -17.60
C TYR A 276 -7.69 11.75 -18.13
N ALA A 277 -7.61 13.04 -18.43
CA ALA A 277 -8.73 13.85 -18.95
C ALA A 277 -9.95 13.92 -18.01
N GLU A 278 -9.76 13.75 -16.71
CA GLU A 278 -10.79 13.88 -15.68
C GLU A 278 -10.31 14.68 -14.46
N TYR A 279 -11.24 15.28 -13.73
CA TYR A 279 -10.99 15.81 -12.39
C TYR A 279 -11.19 14.69 -11.37
N TYR A 280 -10.10 14.00 -11.02
CA TYR A 280 -10.11 12.85 -10.14
C TYR A 280 -9.96 13.27 -8.67
N PRO A 281 -10.89 12.90 -7.75
CA PRO A 281 -10.77 13.19 -6.33
C PRO A 281 -9.72 12.30 -5.69
N ILE A 282 -8.58 12.88 -5.29
CA ILE A 282 -7.53 12.17 -4.57
C ILE A 282 -7.84 12.03 -3.07
N ALA A 283 -8.70 12.90 -2.52
CA ALA A 283 -9.21 12.82 -1.16
C ALA A 283 -10.62 13.37 -1.07
N GLU A 284 -11.39 12.84 -0.12
CA GLU A 284 -12.72 13.33 0.25
C GLU A 284 -12.79 13.59 1.75
N ARG A 285 -13.50 14.65 2.14
CA ARG A 285 -13.78 15.04 3.52
C ARG A 285 -15.22 15.53 3.64
N TYR A 286 -15.73 15.54 4.85
CA TYR A 286 -17.00 16.18 5.17
C TYR A 286 -16.73 17.40 6.04
N THR A 287 -17.45 18.50 5.77
CA THR A 287 -17.35 19.69 6.59
C THR A 287 -17.90 19.47 7.99
N ASP A 288 -17.30 20.13 8.97
CA ASP A 288 -17.80 20.21 10.32
C ASP A 288 -18.93 21.28 10.46
N LYS A 289 -19.43 21.46 11.67
CA LYS A 289 -20.47 22.47 11.99
C LYS A 289 -20.08 23.92 11.68
N TYR A 290 -18.80 24.17 11.44
CA TYR A 290 -18.29 25.48 11.04
C TYR A 290 -18.09 25.60 9.52
N GLY A 291 -18.51 24.57 8.77
CA GLY A 291 -18.33 24.51 7.33
C GLY A 291 -16.90 24.20 6.90
N LEU A 292 -16.04 23.69 7.79
CA LEU A 292 -14.62 23.47 7.52
C LEU A 292 -14.32 22.00 7.23
N ALA A 293 -13.50 21.77 6.21
CA ALA A 293 -12.90 20.48 5.90
C ALA A 293 -11.42 20.67 5.58
N SER A 294 -10.57 19.68 5.87
CA SER A 294 -9.15 19.76 5.54
C SER A 294 -8.51 18.41 5.30
N VAL A 295 -7.44 18.42 4.51
CA VAL A 295 -6.55 17.27 4.28
C VAL A 295 -5.12 17.78 4.09
N THR A 296 -4.12 17.01 4.50
CA THR A 296 -2.72 17.32 4.23
C THR A 296 -2.35 16.82 2.84
N THR A 297 -1.82 17.71 1.97
CA THR A 297 -1.43 17.37 0.58
C THR A 297 -0.08 17.98 0.23
N GLY A 298 0.48 17.61 -0.93
CA GLY A 298 1.61 18.29 -1.55
C GLY A 298 1.30 19.76 -1.90
N LEU A 299 2.31 20.49 -2.31
CA LEU A 299 2.27 21.95 -2.50
C LEU A 299 1.92 22.39 -3.93
N GLY A 300 1.01 21.70 -4.60
CA GLY A 300 0.49 22.05 -5.94
C GLY A 300 -0.92 22.60 -5.91
N ASP A 301 -1.49 22.76 -7.09
CA ASP A 301 -2.87 23.20 -7.27
C ASP A 301 -3.84 22.02 -7.21
N LEU A 302 -5.02 22.29 -6.67
CA LEU A 302 -6.15 21.38 -6.58
C LEU A 302 -7.39 22.05 -7.17
N VAL A 303 -8.23 21.28 -7.84
CA VAL A 303 -9.64 21.65 -8.00
C VAL A 303 -10.40 21.11 -6.80
N VAL A 304 -11.02 22.01 -6.04
CA VAL A 304 -11.82 21.62 -4.88
C VAL A 304 -13.30 21.87 -5.17
N TRP A 305 -14.14 20.90 -4.83
CA TRP A 305 -15.59 21.07 -4.95
C TRP A 305 -16.32 20.52 -3.75
N ALA A 306 -17.40 21.19 -3.40
CA ALA A 306 -18.28 20.78 -2.31
C ALA A 306 -19.69 20.47 -2.84
N VAL A 307 -20.31 19.43 -2.27
CA VAL A 307 -21.65 18.97 -2.66
C VAL A 307 -22.49 18.67 -1.42
N LYS A 308 -23.74 19.19 -1.41
CA LYS A 308 -24.75 18.81 -0.41
C LYS A 308 -26.16 18.92 -1.02
N GLY A 309 -26.90 17.79 -1.03
CA GLY A 309 -28.20 17.70 -1.70
C GLY A 309 -28.06 17.96 -3.20
N ASP A 310 -28.85 18.91 -3.71
CA ASP A 310 -28.84 19.35 -5.11
C ASP A 310 -27.90 20.54 -5.39
N ARG A 311 -27.19 21.03 -4.37
CA ARG A 311 -26.29 22.18 -4.47
C ARG A 311 -24.84 21.81 -4.51
N PHE A 312 -24.05 22.59 -5.20
CA PHE A 312 -22.61 22.47 -5.27
C PHE A 312 -21.91 23.81 -5.49
N GLY A 313 -20.62 23.81 -5.23
CA GLY A 313 -19.67 24.87 -5.57
C GLY A 313 -18.31 24.28 -5.84
N LEU A 314 -17.48 25.01 -6.57
CA LEU A 314 -16.12 24.57 -6.92
C LEU A 314 -15.20 25.79 -7.10
N ASP A 315 -13.90 25.57 -6.84
CA ASP A 315 -12.87 26.59 -7.04
C ASP A 315 -11.49 25.93 -7.22
N GLU A 316 -10.52 26.70 -7.65
CA GLU A 316 -9.10 26.32 -7.67
C GLU A 316 -8.44 26.70 -6.35
N MET A 317 -7.53 25.83 -5.87
CA MET A 317 -6.76 26.08 -4.65
C MET A 317 -5.27 25.85 -4.88
N ASN A 318 -4.44 26.89 -4.79
CA ASN A 318 -3.00 26.72 -4.66
C ASN A 318 -2.65 26.45 -3.18
N VAL A 319 -2.20 25.22 -2.87
CA VAL A 319 -1.96 24.77 -1.50
C VAL A 319 -0.77 25.51 -0.87
N ALA A 320 0.29 25.76 -1.63
CA ALA A 320 1.50 26.43 -1.15
C ALA A 320 1.24 27.90 -0.75
N GLU A 321 0.48 28.60 -1.57
CA GLU A 321 0.22 30.05 -1.36
C GLU A 321 -0.77 30.30 -0.23
N ARG A 322 -1.65 29.35 0.05
CA ARG A 322 -2.66 29.49 1.11
C ARG A 322 -2.12 29.32 2.51
N ASP A 323 -1.07 28.54 2.69
CA ASP A 323 -0.44 28.32 4.00
C ASP A 323 -1.47 28.00 5.11
N GLY A 324 -2.38 27.04 4.82
CA GLY A 324 -3.47 26.64 5.72
C GLY A 324 -4.65 27.61 5.80
N ARG A 325 -4.68 28.71 5.05
CA ARG A 325 -5.85 29.60 4.97
C ARG A 325 -6.97 28.95 4.14
N PRO A 326 -8.23 29.00 4.61
CA PRO A 326 -9.33 28.36 3.89
C PRO A 326 -9.54 28.88 2.47
N CYS A 327 -9.78 27.96 1.52
CA CYS A 327 -10.43 28.24 0.25
C CYS A 327 -11.93 28.24 0.49
N GLN A 328 -12.62 29.34 0.16
CA GLN A 328 -14.05 29.45 0.35
C GLN A 328 -14.78 28.90 -0.87
N ILE A 329 -15.71 27.98 -0.65
CA ILE A 329 -16.61 27.43 -1.66
C ILE A 329 -18.04 27.91 -1.38
N ASP A 330 -18.59 28.66 -2.32
CA ASP A 330 -19.99 29.11 -2.28
C ASP A 330 -20.90 28.09 -2.96
N MET A 331 -21.82 27.47 -2.22
CA MET A 331 -22.77 26.51 -2.74
C MET A 331 -23.94 27.20 -3.49
N SER A 332 -23.57 28.00 -4.50
CA SER A 332 -24.52 28.82 -5.27
C SER A 332 -25.14 28.10 -6.45
N ARG A 333 -24.51 27.02 -6.95
CA ARG A 333 -24.97 26.26 -8.13
C ARG A 333 -25.86 25.10 -7.74
N ARG A 334 -26.70 24.66 -8.71
CA ARG A 334 -27.51 23.43 -8.61
C ARG A 334 -27.14 22.45 -9.71
N PHE A 335 -27.39 21.17 -9.46
CA PHE A 335 -27.25 20.16 -10.53
C PHE A 335 -28.16 20.51 -11.71
N GLY A 336 -27.57 20.54 -12.91
CA GLY A 336 -28.22 20.96 -14.14
C GLY A 336 -27.95 22.39 -14.57
N ASP A 337 -27.31 23.20 -13.72
CA ASP A 337 -26.85 24.53 -14.14
C ASP A 337 -25.73 24.39 -15.18
N GLU A 338 -25.81 25.17 -16.25
CA GLU A 338 -24.74 25.30 -17.25
C GLU A 338 -23.74 26.36 -16.78
N PHE A 339 -22.45 26.00 -16.81
CA PHE A 339 -21.37 26.92 -16.48
C PHE A 339 -20.08 26.53 -17.19
N THR A 340 -19.17 27.47 -17.30
CA THR A 340 -17.80 27.23 -17.81
C THR A 340 -16.83 27.75 -16.75
N VAL A 341 -15.77 26.98 -16.53
CA VAL A 341 -14.61 27.36 -15.69
C VAL A 341 -13.33 27.06 -16.45
N GLU A 342 -12.34 27.90 -16.26
CA GLU A 342 -11.00 27.69 -16.78
C GLU A 342 -10.04 27.63 -15.59
N TYR A 343 -9.16 26.63 -15.57
CA TYR A 343 -8.16 26.43 -14.52
C TYR A 343 -6.77 26.32 -15.15
N ASP A 344 -5.78 26.92 -14.50
CA ASP A 344 -4.36 26.81 -14.84
C ASP A 344 -3.62 26.09 -13.73
N LEU A 345 -3.76 24.75 -13.69
CA LEU A 345 -3.29 23.93 -12.57
C LEU A 345 -1.80 23.66 -12.68
N THR A 346 -1.06 24.09 -11.67
CA THR A 346 0.38 23.89 -11.54
C THR A 346 0.70 22.76 -10.56
N PRO A 347 1.41 21.69 -10.99
CA PRO A 347 1.87 20.66 -10.08
C PRO A 347 2.95 21.19 -9.13
N PRO A 348 3.22 20.50 -7.99
CA PRO A 348 4.30 20.90 -7.10
C PRO A 348 5.63 21.00 -7.84
N ALA A 349 6.43 22.01 -7.49
CA ALA A 349 7.78 22.16 -8.03
C ALA A 349 8.64 20.93 -7.64
N PRO A 350 9.59 20.52 -8.48
CA PRO A 350 10.57 19.50 -8.10
C PRO A 350 11.30 19.93 -6.83
N SER A 351 11.37 19.06 -5.83
CA SER A 351 11.97 19.35 -4.53
C SER A 351 12.95 18.26 -4.09
N GLY A 352 13.91 18.66 -3.27
CA GLY A 352 14.84 17.74 -2.60
C GLY A 352 16.05 17.32 -3.43
N SER A 353 17.10 16.90 -2.73
CA SER A 353 18.22 16.17 -3.29
C SER A 353 17.90 14.67 -3.23
N LEU A 354 18.01 13.98 -4.35
CA LEU A 354 17.85 12.53 -4.38
C LEU A 354 19.02 11.85 -3.67
N PRO A 355 18.78 10.73 -2.95
CA PRO A 355 19.88 9.90 -2.43
C PRO A 355 20.79 9.44 -3.57
N VAL A 356 22.09 9.39 -3.30
CA VAL A 356 23.09 8.97 -4.29
C VAL A 356 23.84 7.77 -3.74
N ALA A 357 23.69 6.63 -4.42
CA ALA A 357 24.48 5.44 -4.12
C ALA A 357 25.90 5.56 -4.66
N SER A 358 26.85 4.84 -4.05
CA SER A 358 28.21 4.75 -4.57
C SER A 358 28.25 4.02 -5.92
N GLN A 359 29.18 4.38 -6.80
CA GLN A 359 29.35 3.69 -8.09
C GLN A 359 29.56 2.17 -7.92
N ALA A 360 30.26 1.75 -6.87
CA ALA A 360 30.49 0.34 -6.59
C ALA A 360 29.18 -0.38 -6.22
N ALA A 361 28.33 0.26 -5.40
CA ALA A 361 27.02 -0.30 -5.02
C ALA A 361 26.08 -0.38 -6.24
N VAL A 362 26.07 0.63 -7.11
CA VAL A 362 25.30 0.60 -8.37
C VAL A 362 25.78 -0.53 -9.28
N ALA A 363 27.10 -0.67 -9.48
CA ALA A 363 27.65 -1.72 -10.33
C ALA A 363 27.34 -3.13 -9.81
N GLU A 364 27.39 -3.34 -8.50
CA GLU A 364 27.01 -4.63 -7.88
C GLU A 364 25.51 -4.90 -8.01
N ASN A 365 24.67 -3.90 -7.82
CA ASN A 365 23.22 -4.01 -8.00
C ASN A 365 22.88 -4.43 -9.46
N GLU A 366 23.48 -3.78 -10.46
CA GLU A 366 23.27 -4.12 -11.87
C GLU A 366 23.78 -5.53 -12.21
N ARG A 367 24.92 -5.93 -11.63
CA ARG A 367 25.42 -7.30 -11.78
C ARG A 367 24.44 -8.32 -11.21
N ARG A 368 23.88 -8.06 -10.04
CA ARG A 368 22.86 -8.93 -9.41
C ARG A 368 21.60 -9.02 -10.27
N LYS A 369 21.06 -7.88 -10.71
CA LYS A 369 19.88 -7.83 -11.59
C LYS A 369 20.07 -8.67 -12.85
N ALA A 370 21.24 -8.61 -13.50
CA ALA A 370 21.53 -9.42 -14.67
C ALA A 370 21.52 -10.94 -14.37
N CYS A 371 21.97 -11.35 -13.18
CA CYS A 371 21.88 -12.74 -12.76
C CYS A 371 20.42 -13.15 -12.49
N GLU A 372 19.66 -12.30 -11.82
CA GLU A 372 18.25 -12.50 -11.50
C GLU A 372 17.38 -12.58 -12.76
N ASP A 373 17.64 -11.72 -13.75
CA ASP A 373 17.02 -11.80 -15.08
C ASP A 373 17.29 -13.15 -15.77
N SER A 374 18.51 -13.68 -15.62
CA SER A 374 18.85 -14.99 -16.16
C SER A 374 18.07 -16.11 -15.48
N VAL A 375 17.90 -16.06 -14.16
CA VAL A 375 17.10 -17.02 -13.38
C VAL A 375 15.64 -16.97 -13.84
N ARG A 376 15.06 -15.78 -13.92
CA ARG A 376 13.67 -15.59 -14.35
C ARG A 376 13.47 -16.05 -15.81
N THR A 377 14.39 -15.71 -16.69
CA THR A 377 14.35 -16.14 -18.11
C THR A 377 14.40 -17.65 -18.24
N ALA A 378 15.24 -18.34 -17.44
CA ALA A 378 15.32 -19.79 -17.44
C ALA A 378 13.99 -20.43 -16.94
N TYR A 379 13.34 -19.83 -15.95
CA TYR A 379 12.01 -20.26 -15.51
C TYR A 379 10.96 -20.04 -16.60
N MET A 380 10.91 -18.86 -17.21
CA MET A 380 9.96 -18.56 -18.29
C MET A 380 10.16 -19.44 -19.53
N ALA A 381 11.38 -19.92 -19.79
CA ALA A 381 11.66 -20.87 -20.86
C ALA A 381 10.97 -22.24 -20.66
N THR A 382 10.47 -22.54 -19.46
CA THR A 382 9.66 -23.73 -19.19
C THR A 382 8.18 -23.57 -19.55
N PHE A 383 7.75 -22.36 -19.93
CA PHE A 383 6.36 -22.10 -20.31
C PHE A 383 6.03 -22.78 -21.64
N MET A 384 4.80 -23.24 -21.76
CA MET A 384 4.35 -23.94 -22.97
C MET A 384 4.21 -22.99 -24.15
N THR A 385 4.60 -23.45 -25.33
CA THR A 385 4.14 -22.84 -26.58
C THR A 385 2.66 -23.10 -26.82
N VAL A 386 2.06 -22.43 -27.79
CA VAL A 386 0.64 -22.66 -28.18
C VAL A 386 0.41 -24.13 -28.59
N GLU A 387 1.38 -24.72 -29.31
CA GLU A 387 1.33 -26.11 -29.74
C GLU A 387 1.37 -27.07 -28.55
N GLN A 388 2.34 -26.88 -27.65
CA GLN A 388 2.48 -27.68 -26.41
C GLN A 388 1.25 -27.57 -25.52
N ALA A 389 0.62 -26.39 -25.45
CA ALA A 389 -0.58 -26.20 -24.67
C ALA A 389 -1.81 -26.88 -25.30
N ARG A 390 -1.88 -26.97 -26.64
CA ARG A 390 -2.90 -27.73 -27.33
C ARG A 390 -2.74 -29.23 -27.06
N GLU A 391 -1.52 -29.76 -27.20
CA GLU A 391 -1.20 -31.16 -26.87
C GLU A 391 -1.50 -31.50 -25.40
N PHE A 392 -1.21 -30.51 -24.49
CA PHE A 392 -1.55 -30.68 -23.08
C PHE A 392 -3.06 -30.74 -22.87
N ALA A 393 -3.84 -29.86 -23.50
CA ALA A 393 -5.29 -29.86 -23.41
C ALA A 393 -5.89 -31.18 -23.91
N GLU A 394 -5.43 -31.69 -25.06
CA GLU A 394 -5.86 -32.96 -25.62
C GLU A 394 -5.54 -34.11 -24.68
N ARG A 395 -4.30 -34.18 -24.15
CA ARG A 395 -3.86 -35.24 -23.24
C ARG A 395 -4.65 -35.27 -21.94
N MET A 396 -5.01 -34.07 -21.42
CA MET A 396 -5.77 -33.91 -20.18
C MET A 396 -7.28 -33.90 -20.40
N SER A 397 -7.74 -34.10 -21.64
CA SER A 397 -9.15 -34.02 -22.03
C SER A 397 -9.85 -32.72 -21.62
N LEU A 398 -9.11 -31.60 -21.70
CA LEU A 398 -9.62 -30.29 -21.37
C LEU A 398 -10.36 -29.67 -22.54
N ASP A 399 -11.30 -28.77 -22.24
CA ASP A 399 -11.96 -27.93 -23.24
C ASP A 399 -10.94 -27.02 -23.93
N THR A 400 -10.80 -27.17 -25.26
CA THR A 400 -9.88 -26.34 -26.06
C THR A 400 -10.24 -24.87 -26.05
N ALA A 401 -11.53 -24.51 -25.93
CA ALA A 401 -11.97 -23.13 -25.80
C ALA A 401 -11.57 -22.53 -24.44
N LEU A 402 -11.65 -23.30 -23.36
CA LEU A 402 -11.15 -22.91 -22.05
C LEU A 402 -9.64 -22.68 -22.09
N MET A 403 -8.88 -23.60 -22.70
CA MET A 403 -7.43 -23.46 -22.83
C MET A 403 -7.03 -22.24 -23.65
N ALA A 404 -7.73 -21.93 -24.74
CA ALA A 404 -7.48 -20.73 -25.54
C ALA A 404 -7.68 -19.42 -24.75
N ARG A 405 -8.51 -19.43 -23.71
CA ARG A 405 -8.70 -18.31 -22.79
C ARG A 405 -7.62 -18.26 -21.71
N LEU A 406 -7.24 -19.40 -21.13
CA LEU A 406 -6.28 -19.46 -20.02
C LEU A 406 -4.84 -19.23 -20.47
N LEU A 407 -4.49 -19.62 -21.68
CA LEU A 407 -3.12 -19.54 -22.20
C LEU A 407 -2.56 -18.13 -22.25
N PRO A 408 -3.27 -17.13 -22.78
CA PRO A 408 -2.77 -15.76 -22.80
C PRO A 408 -2.58 -15.19 -21.39
N GLU A 409 -3.48 -15.50 -20.45
CA GLU A 409 -3.40 -15.00 -19.08
C GLU A 409 -2.30 -15.68 -18.27
N ALA A 410 -2.04 -16.96 -18.53
CA ALA A 410 -0.98 -17.73 -17.88
C ALA A 410 0.37 -17.68 -18.63
N TYR A 411 0.45 -17.02 -19.77
CA TYR A 411 1.63 -16.97 -20.64
C TYR A 411 2.22 -18.35 -20.97
N GLY A 412 1.38 -19.38 -21.07
CA GLY A 412 1.82 -20.76 -21.26
C GLY A 412 2.42 -21.41 -20.01
N ASN A 413 2.34 -20.77 -18.84
CA ASN A 413 2.85 -21.33 -17.60
C ASN A 413 2.02 -22.53 -17.17
N HIS A 414 2.60 -23.75 -17.34
CA HIS A 414 1.95 -25.00 -17.00
C HIS A 414 1.52 -25.06 -15.52
N ALA A 415 2.36 -24.59 -14.60
CA ALA A 415 2.05 -24.62 -13.17
C ALA A 415 0.86 -23.70 -12.82
N ALA A 416 0.78 -22.52 -13.46
CA ALA A 416 -0.35 -21.61 -13.28
C ALA A 416 -1.65 -22.20 -13.84
N ILE A 417 -1.60 -22.82 -15.02
CA ILE A 417 -2.75 -23.48 -15.66
C ILE A 417 -3.23 -24.66 -14.80
N THR A 418 -2.32 -25.54 -14.37
CA THR A 418 -2.63 -26.68 -13.53
C THR A 418 -3.25 -26.24 -12.20
N GLY A 419 -2.64 -25.28 -11.51
CA GLY A 419 -3.18 -24.76 -10.26
C GLY A 419 -4.58 -24.14 -10.41
N PHE A 420 -4.86 -23.45 -11.51
CA PHE A 420 -6.21 -22.94 -11.80
C PHE A 420 -7.22 -24.10 -12.00
N LEU A 421 -6.85 -25.11 -12.76
CA LEU A 421 -7.72 -26.24 -13.04
C LEU A 421 -8.00 -27.10 -11.80
N GLU A 422 -7.01 -27.25 -10.91
CA GLU A 422 -7.18 -27.93 -9.61
C GLU A 422 -8.19 -27.23 -8.70
N ILE A 423 -8.18 -25.87 -8.70
CA ILE A 423 -9.13 -25.08 -7.90
C ILE A 423 -10.54 -25.09 -8.51
N THR A 424 -10.64 -25.13 -9.83
CA THR A 424 -11.93 -25.02 -10.55
C THR A 424 -12.53 -26.35 -10.95
N ALA A 425 -11.79 -27.47 -10.80
CA ALA A 425 -12.33 -28.79 -11.04
C ALA A 425 -13.50 -29.04 -10.07
N PRO A 426 -14.69 -29.46 -10.56
CA PRO A 426 -15.74 -29.86 -9.66
C PRO A 426 -15.22 -31.04 -8.82
N GLU A 427 -15.41 -30.96 -7.49
CA GLU A 427 -15.15 -32.09 -6.61
C GLU A 427 -15.88 -33.29 -7.23
N ASN A 428 -15.14 -34.32 -7.59
CA ASN A 428 -15.73 -35.53 -8.08
C ASN A 428 -16.66 -36.06 -6.99
N PRO A 429 -17.93 -36.40 -7.30
CA PRO A 429 -18.89 -36.85 -6.30
C PRO A 429 -18.50 -38.19 -5.67
#